data_0ac079dc0b350fef9c9959e35d0d495e
#
_entry.id   0ac079dc0b350fef9c9959e35d0d495e
#
_cell.length_a   1.000
_cell.length_b   1.000
_cell.length_c   1.000
_cell.angle_alpha   90.00
_cell.angle_beta   90.00
_cell.angle_gamma   90.00
#
_symmetry.space_group_name_H-M   'P 1'
#
loop_
_entity.id
_entity.type
_entity.pdbx_description
1 polymer ?
#
loop_
_entity_poly.entity_id
_entity_poly.type
_entity_poly.pdbx_seq_one_letter_code
_entity_poly.pdbx_strand_id
1 'polypeptide(L)'
;MNKILLFALLAASVSHGQTYPPEAESPGSTAVHKDSPLYVAWATGITVERGYLNISNPDFMIGGSNRVSSGTPENALGAPTGPTVSLGDRGTATLTFARPISNGEGFDFAVFENGGPGFLELAFVEVSSDGTHFFRFPAHSQTQTDTQIGSFGSPSAPYLNNLAGKYAGSYGTPFDLSELPNDAQLNKNNITHVRIIDVVGAIDPLYASYEGVVVRLCKRRN
;
A
#
# COMPACT_ATOMS: atom_id res chain seq x y z
N MET A 1 39.05 -50.84 24.41
CA MET A 1 37.70 -50.34 24.23
C MET A 1 37.75 -48.85 23.93
N ASN A 2 37.71 -48.49 22.65
CA ASN A 2 37.74 -47.08 22.23
C ASN A 2 36.33 -46.54 22.21
N LYS A 3 36.02 -45.52 23.04
CA LYS A 3 34.75 -44.79 23.01
C LYS A 3 34.87 -43.68 21.98
N ILE A 4 34.11 -43.83 20.88
CA ILE A 4 33.91 -42.74 19.89
C ILE A 4 32.86 -41.82 20.44
N LEU A 5 33.22 -40.56 20.72
CA LEU A 5 32.29 -39.49 21.09
C LEU A 5 31.76 -38.88 19.80
N LEU A 6 30.48 -39.10 19.50
CA LEU A 6 29.81 -38.49 18.37
C LEU A 6 29.30 -37.10 18.80
N PHE A 7 29.93 -36.03 18.32
CA PHE A 7 29.41 -34.67 18.46
C PHE A 7 28.34 -34.42 17.38
N ALA A 8 27.08 -34.36 17.79
CA ALA A 8 26.03 -33.87 16.93
C ALA A 8 26.08 -32.33 16.88
N LEU A 9 26.53 -31.78 15.76
CA LEU A 9 26.40 -30.34 15.49
C LEU A 9 24.93 -30.05 15.21
N LEU A 10 24.22 -29.41 16.15
CA LEU A 10 22.92 -28.82 15.90
C LEU A 10 23.14 -27.55 15.08
N ALA A 11 22.93 -27.60 13.77
CA ALA A 11 22.83 -26.42 12.94
C ALA A 11 21.50 -25.74 13.26
N ALA A 12 21.51 -24.67 14.06
CA ALA A 12 20.39 -23.79 14.21
C ALA A 12 20.19 -23.07 12.87
N SER A 13 19.18 -23.47 12.09
CA SER A 13 18.72 -22.71 10.94
C SER A 13 18.09 -21.41 11.44
N VAL A 14 18.82 -20.31 11.31
CA VAL A 14 18.24 -18.98 11.50
C VAL A 14 17.29 -18.76 10.32
N SER A 15 16.00 -18.89 10.56
CA SER A 15 14.98 -18.46 9.60
C SER A 15 15.08 -16.93 9.50
N HIS A 16 15.74 -16.46 8.47
CA HIS A 16 15.63 -15.05 8.09
C HIS A 16 14.24 -14.88 7.49
N GLY A 17 13.36 -14.12 8.15
CA GLY A 17 12.11 -13.70 7.55
C GLY A 17 12.40 -13.00 6.22
N GLN A 18 11.53 -13.16 5.23
CA GLN A 18 11.65 -12.48 3.95
C GLN A 18 11.65 -10.96 4.22
N THR A 19 12.69 -10.27 3.76
CA THR A 19 12.75 -8.80 3.82
C THR A 19 12.45 -8.24 2.43
N TYR A 20 11.67 -7.16 2.42
CA TYR A 20 11.35 -6.40 1.21
C TYR A 20 12.28 -5.19 1.09
N PRO A 21 12.29 -4.50 -0.06
CA PRO A 21 13.11 -3.30 -0.24
C PRO A 21 12.99 -2.31 0.92
N PRO A 22 14.12 -1.74 1.38
CA PRO A 22 14.16 -0.84 2.53
C PRO A 22 13.56 0.53 2.22
N GLU A 23 13.60 1.42 3.20
CA GLU A 23 13.15 2.81 3.13
C GLU A 23 13.77 3.54 1.93
N ALA A 24 13.09 4.59 1.45
CA ALA A 24 13.62 5.46 0.40
C ALA A 24 15.04 5.95 0.74
N GLU A 25 15.85 6.17 -0.28
CA GLU A 25 17.26 6.61 -0.20
C GLU A 25 18.23 5.57 0.40
N SER A 26 17.75 4.43 0.89
CA SER A 26 18.59 3.33 1.35
C SER A 26 19.08 2.46 0.18
N PRO A 27 20.29 1.87 0.25
CA PRO A 27 20.75 0.93 -0.76
C PRO A 27 19.78 -0.25 -0.93
N GLY A 28 19.34 -0.51 -2.17
CA GLY A 28 18.36 -1.55 -2.49
C GLY A 28 16.90 -1.10 -2.39
N SER A 29 16.62 0.17 -2.09
CA SER A 29 15.28 0.73 -2.15
C SER A 29 14.74 0.72 -3.58
N THR A 30 13.44 0.46 -3.73
CA THR A 30 12.70 0.58 -4.99
C THR A 30 11.87 1.87 -5.06
N ALA A 31 11.98 2.74 -4.07
CA ALA A 31 11.30 4.03 -4.02
C ALA A 31 11.68 4.91 -5.22
N VAL A 32 10.71 5.53 -5.87
CA VAL A 32 10.94 6.39 -7.03
C VAL A 32 10.58 7.82 -6.67
N HIS A 33 11.58 8.73 -6.71
CA HIS A 33 11.36 10.15 -6.40
C HIS A 33 10.39 10.81 -7.39
N LYS A 34 9.50 11.68 -6.92
CA LYS A 34 8.45 12.33 -7.71
C LYS A 34 8.95 13.10 -8.95
N ASP A 35 10.17 13.60 -8.91
CA ASP A 35 10.81 14.33 -10.02
C ASP A 35 11.62 13.40 -10.94
N SER A 36 11.45 12.08 -10.82
CA SER A 36 12.13 11.11 -11.68
C SER A 36 11.68 11.26 -13.13
N PRO A 37 12.61 11.26 -14.10
CA PRO A 37 12.28 11.29 -15.53
C PRO A 37 11.58 10.01 -16.01
N LEU A 38 11.45 8.99 -15.19
CA LEU A 38 10.68 7.78 -15.49
C LEU A 38 9.18 8.05 -15.57
N TYR A 39 8.67 9.10 -14.91
CA TYR A 39 7.26 9.46 -15.00
C TYR A 39 6.96 10.20 -16.29
N VAL A 40 6.17 9.58 -17.15
CA VAL A 40 5.78 10.12 -18.47
C VAL A 40 4.36 10.67 -18.49
N ALA A 41 3.53 10.31 -17.50
CA ALA A 41 2.14 10.75 -17.37
C ALA A 41 1.66 10.63 -15.92
N TRP A 42 0.59 11.34 -15.61
CA TRP A 42 -0.10 11.36 -14.31
C TRP A 42 -1.58 11.06 -14.49
N ALA A 43 -2.25 10.68 -13.40
CA ALA A 43 -3.70 10.53 -13.40
C ALA A 43 -4.41 11.83 -13.79
N THR A 44 -5.47 11.71 -14.59
CA THR A 44 -6.24 12.84 -15.15
C THR A 44 -7.70 12.86 -14.73
N GLY A 45 -8.17 11.77 -14.11
CA GLY A 45 -9.51 11.68 -13.56
C GLY A 45 -9.50 10.87 -12.26
N ILE A 46 -10.46 11.17 -11.38
CA ILE A 46 -10.59 10.51 -10.08
C ILE A 46 -12.05 10.49 -9.62
N THR A 47 -12.42 9.38 -8.98
CA THR A 47 -13.63 9.27 -8.14
C THR A 47 -13.21 8.85 -6.74
N VAL A 48 -13.75 9.49 -5.71
CA VAL A 48 -13.42 9.20 -4.30
C VAL A 48 -14.68 8.80 -3.54
N GLU A 49 -14.61 7.68 -2.85
CA GLU A 49 -15.57 7.26 -1.85
C GLU A 49 -14.94 7.41 -0.47
N ARG A 50 -15.42 8.39 0.29
CA ARG A 50 -14.85 8.71 1.60
C ARG A 50 -15.20 7.63 2.62
N GLY A 51 -14.19 7.11 3.31
CA GLY A 51 -14.31 6.19 4.43
C GLY A 51 -14.64 6.87 5.75
N TYR A 52 -14.67 6.08 6.82
CA TYR A 52 -15.00 6.58 8.15
C TYR A 52 -13.86 7.41 8.76
N LEU A 53 -14.24 8.35 9.63
CA LEU A 53 -13.31 8.98 10.57
C LEU A 53 -12.74 7.95 11.56
N ASN A 54 -13.58 7.03 12.00
CA ASN A 54 -13.22 5.93 12.88
C ASN A 54 -14.19 4.77 12.67
N ILE A 55 -13.76 3.74 11.97
CA ILE A 55 -14.60 2.57 11.68
C ILE A 55 -14.95 1.75 12.93
N SER A 56 -14.15 1.83 14.00
CA SER A 56 -14.44 1.17 15.25
C SER A 56 -15.49 1.90 16.11
N ASN A 57 -15.80 3.14 15.74
CA ASN A 57 -16.89 3.94 16.31
C ASN A 57 -17.59 4.73 15.18
N PRO A 58 -18.47 4.07 14.40
CA PRO A 58 -19.13 4.70 13.25
C PRO A 58 -20.03 5.89 13.60
N ASP A 59 -20.41 6.04 14.88
CA ASP A 59 -21.20 7.16 15.37
C ASP A 59 -20.35 8.40 15.72
N PHE A 60 -19.02 8.26 15.70
CA PHE A 60 -18.12 9.38 15.91
C PHE A 60 -18.20 10.35 14.73
N MET A 61 -18.51 11.62 15.02
CA MET A 61 -18.71 12.67 14.02
C MET A 61 -17.83 13.88 14.29
N ILE A 62 -17.39 14.51 13.19
CA ILE A 62 -16.75 15.84 13.19
C ILE A 62 -17.53 16.70 12.17
N GLY A 63 -17.99 17.89 12.59
CA GLY A 63 -18.74 18.79 11.69
C GLY A 63 -20.04 18.18 11.13
N GLY A 64 -20.66 17.23 11.85
CA GLY A 64 -21.90 16.58 11.43
C GLY A 64 -21.73 15.42 10.44
N SER A 65 -20.50 14.98 10.19
CA SER A 65 -20.20 13.82 9.34
C SER A 65 -19.35 12.79 10.09
N ASN A 66 -19.62 11.51 9.86
CA ASN A 66 -18.75 10.41 10.30
C ASN A 66 -17.74 9.99 9.22
N ARG A 67 -17.67 10.72 8.10
CA ARG A 67 -16.72 10.50 7.01
C ARG A 67 -15.63 11.57 7.01
N VAL A 68 -14.43 11.17 6.58
CA VAL A 68 -13.34 12.13 6.37
C VAL A 68 -13.69 13.11 5.25
N SER A 69 -13.16 14.33 5.31
CA SER A 69 -13.47 15.39 4.33
C SER A 69 -12.25 16.21 3.91
N SER A 70 -11.05 15.89 4.40
CA SER A 70 -9.85 16.68 4.09
C SER A 70 -9.43 16.53 2.63
N GLY A 71 -9.08 17.64 2.02
CA GLY A 71 -8.67 17.74 0.61
C GLY A 71 -9.78 17.48 -0.40
N THR A 72 -9.63 17.99 -1.63
CA THR A 72 -10.55 17.68 -2.74
C THR A 72 -10.00 16.52 -3.57
N PRO A 73 -10.85 15.79 -4.31
CA PRO A 73 -10.39 14.69 -5.17
C PRO A 73 -9.29 15.12 -6.15
N GLU A 74 -9.38 16.34 -6.68
CA GLU A 74 -8.43 16.89 -7.66
C GLU A 74 -7.01 17.01 -7.13
N ASN A 75 -6.81 17.04 -5.80
CA ASN A 75 -5.49 17.04 -5.17
C ASN A 75 -4.67 15.79 -5.51
N ALA A 76 -5.32 14.69 -5.91
CA ALA A 76 -4.65 13.46 -6.32
C ALA A 76 -4.38 13.39 -7.83
N LEU A 77 -4.63 14.45 -8.59
CA LEU A 77 -4.39 14.52 -10.03
C LEU A 77 -3.09 15.27 -10.35
N GLY A 78 -2.44 14.85 -11.43
CA GLY A 78 -1.18 15.44 -11.85
C GLY A 78 0.01 15.04 -10.94
N ALA A 79 1.13 15.74 -11.11
CA ALA A 79 2.32 15.51 -10.31
C ALA A 79 2.10 15.90 -8.84
N PRO A 80 2.72 15.18 -7.87
CA PRO A 80 2.57 15.51 -6.44
C PRO A 80 3.12 16.91 -6.13
N THR A 81 2.24 17.80 -5.68
CA THR A 81 2.59 19.21 -5.34
C THR A 81 2.42 19.54 -3.86
N GLY A 82 2.04 18.55 -3.05
CA GLY A 82 1.86 18.64 -1.61
C GLY A 82 0.42 18.45 -1.12
N PRO A 83 -0.62 19.10 -1.69
CA PRO A 83 -1.99 18.80 -1.31
C PRO A 83 -2.37 17.35 -1.58
N THR A 84 -3.17 16.77 -0.67
CA THR A 84 -3.63 15.38 -0.74
C THR A 84 -5.14 15.27 -0.58
N VAL A 85 -5.67 14.09 -0.79
CA VAL A 85 -7.06 13.74 -0.52
C VAL A 85 -7.10 12.64 0.53
N SER A 86 -7.80 12.87 1.64
CA SER A 86 -7.97 11.87 2.69
C SER A 86 -9.00 10.83 2.28
N LEU A 87 -8.67 9.55 2.37
CA LEU A 87 -9.60 8.46 2.07
C LEU A 87 -10.43 8.07 3.30
N GLY A 88 -9.81 8.01 4.47
CA GLY A 88 -10.42 7.52 5.71
C GLY A 88 -10.57 6.00 5.73
N ASP A 89 -10.95 5.47 6.89
CA ASP A 89 -11.05 4.02 7.12
C ASP A 89 -11.92 3.33 6.05
N ARG A 90 -11.32 2.46 5.24
CA ARG A 90 -11.91 1.77 4.06
C ARG A 90 -12.40 2.69 2.95
N GLY A 91 -11.94 3.94 2.90
CA GLY A 91 -12.23 4.80 1.77
C GLY A 91 -11.48 4.36 0.52
N THR A 92 -12.00 4.76 -0.64
CA THR A 92 -11.41 4.40 -1.93
C THR A 92 -11.20 5.60 -2.83
N ALA A 93 -10.18 5.53 -3.67
CA ALA A 93 -9.99 6.43 -4.80
C ALA A 93 -9.77 5.60 -6.06
N THR A 94 -10.56 5.85 -7.10
CA THR A 94 -10.37 5.23 -8.41
C THR A 94 -9.90 6.30 -9.39
N LEU A 95 -8.68 6.10 -9.90
CA LEU A 95 -8.00 7.03 -10.80
C LEU A 95 -8.06 6.52 -12.25
N THR A 96 -8.14 7.46 -13.19
CA THR A 96 -8.07 7.19 -14.63
C THR A 96 -6.98 8.02 -15.28
N PHE A 97 -6.58 7.62 -16.50
CA PHE A 97 -5.44 8.18 -17.21
C PHE A 97 -5.85 8.55 -18.64
N ALA A 98 -5.20 9.57 -19.22
CA ALA A 98 -5.45 9.98 -20.60
C ALA A 98 -5.08 8.88 -21.61
N ARG A 99 -4.16 7.98 -21.23
CA ARG A 99 -3.80 6.77 -21.96
C ARG A 99 -3.70 5.61 -20.98
N PRO A 100 -4.09 4.39 -21.38
CA PRO A 100 -3.94 3.20 -20.53
C PRO A 100 -2.47 2.98 -20.14
N ILE A 101 -2.27 2.41 -18.94
CA ILE A 101 -0.98 1.88 -18.51
C ILE A 101 -0.80 0.52 -19.15
N SER A 102 0.40 0.22 -19.64
CA SER A 102 0.79 -1.05 -20.22
C SER A 102 1.89 -1.69 -19.43
N ASN A 103 1.83 -3.01 -19.31
CA ASN A 103 2.91 -3.80 -18.72
C ASN A 103 4.19 -3.68 -19.57
N GLY A 104 5.29 -3.35 -18.93
CA GLY A 104 6.61 -3.21 -19.49
C GLY A 104 7.67 -4.02 -18.73
N GLU A 105 8.93 -3.66 -18.91
CA GLU A 105 10.03 -4.18 -18.12
C GLU A 105 10.15 -3.39 -16.81
N GLY A 106 10.01 -4.05 -15.67
CA GLY A 106 10.08 -3.42 -14.35
C GLY A 106 8.76 -2.77 -13.95
N PHE A 107 8.82 -1.66 -13.25
CA PHE A 107 7.62 -1.01 -12.70
C PHE A 107 6.87 -0.21 -13.75
N ASP A 108 5.53 -0.31 -13.74
CA ASP A 108 4.65 0.33 -14.72
C ASP A 108 4.04 1.63 -14.21
N PHE A 109 3.84 1.75 -12.89
CA PHE A 109 3.34 2.96 -12.24
C PHE A 109 3.77 3.05 -10.78
N ALA A 110 3.55 4.20 -10.17
CA ALA A 110 3.77 4.38 -8.74
C ALA A 110 2.64 5.18 -8.08
N VAL A 111 2.43 4.93 -6.79
CA VAL A 111 1.46 5.64 -5.95
C VAL A 111 2.19 6.45 -4.91
N PHE A 112 1.79 7.71 -4.75
CA PHE A 112 2.33 8.65 -3.79
C PHE A 112 1.37 8.84 -2.61
N GLU A 113 1.94 9.01 -1.45
CA GLU A 113 1.26 9.28 -0.21
C GLU A 113 2.01 10.42 0.52
N ASN A 114 1.31 11.21 1.34
CA ASN A 114 1.90 12.38 1.99
C ASN A 114 2.57 12.10 3.34
N GLY A 115 2.70 10.86 3.74
CA GLY A 115 3.39 10.47 4.97
C GLY A 115 4.81 11.01 5.07
N GLY A 116 5.33 11.01 6.28
CA GLY A 116 6.70 11.41 6.61
C GLY A 116 7.51 10.26 7.21
N PRO A 117 8.81 10.45 7.44
CA PRO A 117 9.60 9.48 8.16
C PRO A 117 8.96 9.14 9.52
N GLY A 118 8.74 7.85 9.77
CA GLY A 118 8.07 7.38 10.98
C GLY A 118 6.54 7.50 10.96
N PHE A 119 5.93 7.78 9.80
CA PHE A 119 4.51 7.91 9.61
C PHE A 119 4.11 7.44 8.20
N LEU A 120 3.72 6.17 8.08
CA LEU A 120 3.27 5.58 6.83
C LEU A 120 1.75 5.32 6.90
N GLU A 121 1.02 5.77 5.88
CA GLU A 121 -0.39 5.48 5.68
C GLU A 121 -0.53 4.52 4.51
N LEU A 122 -0.98 3.29 4.78
CA LEU A 122 -0.93 2.21 3.82
C LEU A 122 -2.25 2.06 3.08
N ALA A 123 -2.17 1.70 1.80
CA ALA A 123 -3.33 1.35 1.00
C ALA A 123 -3.08 0.12 0.12
N PHE A 124 -4.13 -0.67 -0.11
CA PHE A 124 -4.16 -1.66 -1.18
C PHE A 124 -4.28 -0.98 -2.53
N VAL A 125 -3.69 -1.61 -3.53
CA VAL A 125 -3.75 -1.15 -4.91
C VAL A 125 -4.35 -2.24 -5.79
N GLU A 126 -5.31 -1.82 -6.60
CA GLU A 126 -5.99 -2.67 -7.58
C GLU A 126 -5.95 -1.99 -8.94
N VAL A 127 -5.99 -2.78 -10.00
CA VAL A 127 -6.06 -2.28 -11.37
C VAL A 127 -7.19 -2.93 -12.14
N SER A 128 -7.68 -2.23 -13.16
CA SER A 128 -8.72 -2.72 -14.04
C SER A 128 -8.50 -2.29 -15.48
N SER A 129 -8.85 -3.17 -16.42
CA SER A 129 -8.84 -2.88 -17.86
C SER A 129 -10.17 -2.29 -18.36
N ASP A 130 -11.26 -2.43 -17.61
CA ASP A 130 -12.63 -2.11 -18.02
C ASP A 130 -13.41 -1.25 -17.01
N GLY A 131 -12.81 -0.96 -15.83
CA GLY A 131 -13.44 -0.21 -14.74
C GLY A 131 -14.46 -1.00 -13.92
N THR A 132 -14.61 -2.31 -14.19
CA THR A 132 -15.58 -3.18 -13.53
C THR A 132 -14.90 -4.32 -12.77
N HIS A 133 -13.98 -5.03 -13.42
CA HIS A 133 -13.22 -6.12 -12.83
C HIS A 133 -11.88 -5.59 -12.34
N PHE A 134 -11.69 -5.60 -11.03
CA PHE A 134 -10.48 -5.11 -10.37
C PHE A 134 -9.65 -6.26 -9.82
N PHE A 135 -8.34 -6.18 -10.03
CA PHE A 135 -7.35 -7.18 -9.62
C PHE A 135 -6.36 -6.52 -8.66
N ARG A 136 -6.28 -7.06 -7.45
CA ARG A 136 -5.44 -6.54 -6.39
C ARG A 136 -4.03 -7.07 -6.48
N PHE A 137 -3.04 -6.20 -6.30
CA PHE A 137 -1.66 -6.61 -6.11
C PHE A 137 -1.53 -7.47 -4.84
N PRO A 138 -0.68 -8.52 -4.87
CA PRO A 138 -0.46 -9.40 -3.72
C PRO A 138 0.27 -8.63 -2.61
N ALA A 139 -0.50 -7.95 -1.76
CA ALA A 139 0.00 -7.16 -0.65
C ALA A 139 0.42 -8.06 0.51
N HIS A 140 1.54 -7.72 1.17
CA HIS A 140 2.04 -8.45 2.33
C HIS A 140 2.61 -7.50 3.38
N SER A 141 2.31 -7.78 4.66
CA SER A 141 2.92 -7.11 5.80
C SER A 141 3.41 -8.13 6.83
N GLN A 142 4.64 -7.96 7.28
CA GLN A 142 5.23 -8.70 8.41
C GLN A 142 5.21 -7.87 9.70
N THR A 143 4.45 -6.77 9.72
CA THR A 143 4.30 -5.95 10.91
C THR A 143 3.72 -6.79 12.05
N GLN A 144 4.30 -6.68 13.23
CA GLN A 144 3.84 -7.39 14.41
C GLN A 144 2.38 -7.04 14.75
N THR A 145 1.66 -7.98 15.36
CA THR A 145 0.25 -7.84 15.74
C THR A 145 0.00 -8.02 17.24
N ASP A 146 1.05 -8.10 18.05
CA ASP A 146 0.95 -8.26 19.50
C ASP A 146 0.52 -6.97 20.20
N THR A 147 0.94 -5.83 19.63
CA THR A 147 0.65 -4.51 20.18
C THR A 147 0.15 -3.60 19.07
N GLN A 148 -1.00 -2.93 19.30
CA GLN A 148 -1.53 -1.93 18.36
C GLN A 148 -0.52 -0.78 18.18
N ILE A 149 -0.10 -0.53 16.95
CA ILE A 149 0.65 0.69 16.62
C ILE A 149 -0.30 1.89 16.75
N GLY A 150 0.13 2.90 17.48
CA GLY A 150 -0.66 4.13 17.69
C GLY A 150 -0.79 4.96 16.42
N SER A 151 -1.64 5.98 16.48
CA SER A 151 -2.02 6.85 15.34
C SER A 151 -0.84 7.54 14.64
N PHE A 152 0.28 7.71 15.32
CA PHE A 152 1.49 8.33 14.79
C PHE A 152 2.67 7.36 14.70
N GLY A 153 2.41 6.07 14.90
CA GLY A 153 3.41 5.03 14.70
C GLY A 153 3.42 4.57 13.25
N SER A 154 4.52 3.93 12.86
CA SER A 154 4.72 3.47 11.50
C SER A 154 5.18 2.02 11.47
N PRO A 155 4.64 1.21 10.58
CA PRO A 155 5.30 -0.03 10.21
C PRO A 155 6.60 0.28 9.46
N SER A 156 7.55 -0.64 9.45
CA SER A 156 8.85 -0.47 8.76
C SER A 156 8.75 -0.95 7.32
N ALA A 157 9.29 -0.19 6.38
CA ALA A 157 9.24 -0.50 4.94
C ALA A 157 9.77 -1.89 4.57
N PRO A 158 10.87 -2.43 5.17
CA PRO A 158 11.35 -3.78 4.91
C PRO A 158 10.36 -4.90 5.24
N TYR A 159 9.30 -4.61 5.97
CA TYR A 159 8.24 -5.57 6.31
C TYR A 159 7.00 -5.45 5.43
N LEU A 160 7.01 -4.55 4.44
CA LEU A 160 5.88 -4.23 3.59
C LEU A 160 6.16 -4.54 2.13
N ASN A 161 5.20 -5.14 1.44
CA ASN A 161 5.23 -5.38 0.00
C ASN A 161 3.88 -5.02 -0.63
N ASN A 162 3.91 -4.43 -1.83
CA ASN A 162 2.73 -4.08 -2.63
C ASN A 162 1.63 -3.32 -1.85
N LEU A 163 2.07 -2.38 -1.02
CA LEU A 163 1.21 -1.46 -0.30
C LEU A 163 1.62 -0.04 -0.67
N ALA A 164 0.70 0.73 -1.24
CA ALA A 164 0.89 2.15 -1.41
C ALA A 164 1.16 2.79 -0.05
N GLY A 165 1.96 3.87 0.01
CA GLY A 165 2.37 4.49 1.26
C GLY A 165 3.51 3.76 2.00
N LYS A 166 4.08 2.69 1.41
CA LYS A 166 5.32 2.08 1.90
C LYS A 166 6.48 3.08 1.95
N TYR A 167 6.50 3.99 1.01
CA TYR A 167 7.45 5.11 0.94
C TYR A 167 6.72 6.42 1.13
N ALA A 168 7.29 7.30 1.94
CA ALA A 168 6.65 8.53 2.36
C ALA A 168 7.12 9.76 1.58
N GLY A 169 6.33 10.81 1.61
CA GLY A 169 6.67 12.13 1.12
C GLY A 169 6.87 12.18 -0.40
N SER A 170 8.07 12.57 -0.83
CA SER A 170 8.40 12.74 -2.26
C SER A 170 8.67 11.43 -3.00
N TYR A 171 8.47 10.25 -2.36
CA TYR A 171 8.76 8.96 -2.95
C TYR A 171 7.51 8.13 -3.19
N GLY A 172 7.32 7.71 -4.44
CA GLY A 172 6.25 6.80 -4.82
C GLY A 172 6.60 5.34 -4.56
N THR A 173 5.61 4.55 -4.17
CA THR A 173 5.68 3.10 -4.12
C THR A 173 5.39 2.56 -5.52
N PRO A 174 6.35 1.90 -6.18
CA PRO A 174 6.18 1.36 -7.53
C PRO A 174 5.41 0.05 -7.53
N PHE A 175 4.73 -0.23 -8.65
CA PHE A 175 3.95 -1.43 -8.91
C PHE A 175 4.27 -1.98 -10.30
N ASP A 176 4.42 -3.29 -10.39
CA ASP A 176 4.72 -4.04 -11.60
C ASP A 176 3.54 -4.95 -11.98
N LEU A 177 2.91 -4.67 -13.10
CA LEU A 177 1.73 -5.44 -13.59
C LEU A 177 2.06 -6.91 -13.86
N SER A 178 3.34 -7.25 -14.03
CA SER A 178 3.75 -8.64 -14.19
C SER A 178 3.47 -9.51 -12.96
N GLU A 179 3.39 -8.91 -11.77
CA GLU A 179 3.10 -9.60 -10.51
C GLU A 179 1.64 -10.08 -10.40
N LEU A 180 0.74 -9.52 -11.21
CA LEU A 180 -0.66 -9.94 -11.22
C LEU A 180 -0.84 -11.27 -11.97
N PRO A 181 -1.82 -12.09 -11.60
CA PRO A 181 -2.12 -13.31 -12.32
C PRO A 181 -2.56 -13.02 -13.76
N ASN A 182 -2.41 -14.00 -14.64
CA ASN A 182 -3.05 -13.94 -15.95
C ASN A 182 -4.52 -14.32 -15.79
N ASP A 183 -5.40 -13.42 -16.20
CA ASP A 183 -6.85 -13.60 -16.14
C ASP A 183 -7.49 -13.08 -17.44
N ALA A 184 -8.56 -13.73 -17.89
CA ALA A 184 -9.25 -13.35 -19.12
C ALA A 184 -9.92 -11.97 -19.04
N GLN A 185 -10.21 -11.48 -17.83
CA GLN A 185 -10.80 -10.17 -17.56
C GLN A 185 -9.76 -9.08 -17.27
N LEU A 186 -8.45 -9.43 -17.30
CA LEU A 186 -7.35 -8.51 -17.07
C LEU A 186 -6.45 -8.40 -18.30
N ASN A 187 -6.58 -7.32 -19.03
CA ASN A 187 -5.61 -6.95 -20.06
C ASN A 187 -4.52 -6.04 -19.49
N LYS A 188 -3.40 -6.61 -19.06
CA LYS A 188 -2.26 -5.86 -18.48
C LYS A 188 -1.67 -4.81 -19.43
N ASN A 189 -1.92 -4.91 -20.74
CA ASN A 189 -1.49 -3.91 -21.71
C ASN A 189 -2.52 -2.81 -21.96
N ASN A 190 -3.60 -2.78 -21.17
CA ASN A 190 -4.66 -1.78 -21.28
C ASN A 190 -5.28 -1.48 -19.92
N ILE A 191 -4.50 -1.14 -18.93
CA ILE A 191 -5.01 -0.73 -17.61
C ILE A 191 -5.55 0.69 -17.70
N THR A 192 -6.86 0.83 -17.54
CA THR A 192 -7.59 2.10 -17.63
C THR A 192 -7.86 2.72 -16.26
N HIS A 193 -7.89 1.89 -15.21
CA HIS A 193 -8.20 2.32 -13.85
C HIS A 193 -7.18 1.76 -12.85
N VAL A 194 -6.78 2.61 -11.89
CA VAL A 194 -6.06 2.22 -10.67
C VAL A 194 -6.93 2.60 -9.49
N ARG A 195 -7.24 1.64 -8.61
CA ARG A 195 -8.02 1.85 -7.40
C ARG A 195 -7.15 1.71 -6.17
N ILE A 196 -7.19 2.71 -5.31
CA ILE A 196 -6.52 2.77 -4.02
C ILE A 196 -7.58 2.53 -2.95
N ILE A 197 -7.30 1.63 -2.00
CA ILE A 197 -8.22 1.30 -0.91
C ILE A 197 -7.48 1.44 0.40
N ASP A 198 -7.95 2.32 1.26
CA ASP A 198 -7.34 2.56 2.57
C ASP A 198 -7.26 1.27 3.40
N VAL A 199 -6.12 1.07 4.02
CA VAL A 199 -5.87 -0.07 4.90
C VAL A 199 -6.20 0.29 6.33
N VAL A 200 -7.23 -0.36 6.87
CA VAL A 200 -7.53 -0.29 8.29
C VAL A 200 -6.54 -1.14 9.08
N GLY A 201 -5.51 -0.49 9.61
CA GLY A 201 -4.42 -1.13 10.36
C GLY A 201 -4.80 -1.52 11.79
N ALA A 202 -5.99 -2.10 12.04
CA ALA A 202 -6.39 -2.60 13.35
C ALA A 202 -5.86 -4.02 13.56
N ILE A 203 -5.38 -4.33 14.77
CA ILE A 203 -5.14 -5.74 15.18
C ILE A 203 -6.43 -6.45 15.55
N ASP A 204 -7.51 -5.71 15.86
CA ASP A 204 -8.83 -6.26 16.07
C ASP A 204 -9.39 -6.79 14.73
N PRO A 205 -9.66 -8.11 14.62
CA PRO A 205 -10.12 -8.70 13.37
C PRO A 205 -11.49 -8.20 12.90
N LEU A 206 -12.27 -7.56 13.78
CA LEU A 206 -13.58 -7.00 13.41
C LEU A 206 -13.43 -5.80 12.48
N TYR A 207 -12.34 -5.05 12.60
CA TYR A 207 -12.10 -3.81 11.87
C TYR A 207 -10.93 -3.89 10.90
N ALA A 208 -9.98 -4.80 11.13
CA ALA A 208 -8.80 -4.97 10.30
C ALA A 208 -9.14 -5.15 8.82
N SER A 209 -8.29 -4.61 7.94
CA SER A 209 -8.33 -4.97 6.53
C SER A 209 -7.72 -6.35 6.35
N TYR A 210 -8.57 -7.36 6.08
CA TYR A 210 -8.17 -8.74 5.85
C TYR A 210 -8.20 -9.09 4.37
N GLU A 211 -7.18 -9.82 3.94
CA GLU A 211 -7.29 -10.76 2.84
C GLU A 211 -6.76 -12.12 3.27
N GLY A 212 -7.66 -13.06 3.40
CA GLY A 212 -7.65 -14.52 3.50
C GLY A 212 -6.45 -15.29 4.02
N VAL A 213 -5.23 -14.88 3.91
CA VAL A 213 -4.02 -15.49 4.46
C VAL A 213 -3.02 -14.41 4.85
N VAL A 214 -3.12 -14.01 6.13
CA VAL A 214 -2.02 -13.33 6.86
C VAL A 214 -1.50 -12.02 6.26
N VAL A 215 -2.37 -11.04 6.03
CA VAL A 215 -1.92 -9.65 6.04
C VAL A 215 -2.62 -8.93 7.18
N ARG A 216 -2.02 -8.95 8.36
CA ARG A 216 -2.47 -8.11 9.47
C ARG A 216 -1.67 -6.83 9.42
N LEU A 217 -2.30 -5.78 8.95
CA LEU A 217 -1.75 -4.44 8.93
C LEU A 217 -2.15 -3.71 10.20
N CYS A 218 -1.26 -2.91 10.72
CA CYS A 218 -1.44 -2.28 12.02
C CYS A 218 -2.06 -0.90 11.88
N LYS A 219 -3.02 -0.54 12.71
CA LYS A 219 -3.91 0.62 12.58
C LYS A 219 -3.54 1.83 13.40
N ARG A 220 -3.93 3.00 12.84
CA ARG A 220 -4.30 4.20 13.61
C ARG A 220 -5.63 4.03 14.35
N ARG A 221 -5.67 4.48 15.61
CA ARG A 221 -6.87 5.05 16.22
C ARG A 221 -6.68 6.57 16.29
N ASN A 222 -7.64 7.30 15.76
CA ASN A 222 -7.78 8.71 16.09
C ASN A 222 -8.15 8.87 17.56
#